data_5f1a5700ac895cd7921cae462a268bc1
#
_entry.id   5f1a5700ac895cd7921cae462a268bc1
#
_cell.length_a   1.000
_cell.length_b   1.000
_cell.length_c   1.000
_cell.angle_alpha   90.00
_cell.angle_beta   90.00
_cell.angle_gamma   90.00
#
_symmetry.space_group_name_H-M   'P 1'
#
loop_
_entity.id
_entity.type
_entity.pdbx_description
1 polymer ?
#
loop_
_entity_poly.entity_id
_entity_poly.type
_entity_poly.pdbx_seq_one_letter_code
_entity_poly.pdbx_strand_id
1 'polypeptide(L)'
;MSPNFILLDEPFANIDTSLKEELQKKIKDILKEFNITTIIVTHDSYEAFFMGDKCGILLDQSLKQYDEPYNIHHEPNSLEVAKFLNRGVFVDVKVVETDCAVHSLNHPTLGEIRGKLVNNFPVGTTVKLLLQPEDLRHDDQSKLKLEVIDRKFRGTNFIYTLKTSSDEKIPVFVHSHHIHQHEKSEKFGIKTPIFIDHLVCF
;
A
#
# COMPACT_ATOMS: atom_id res chain seq x y z
N MET A 1 -18.83 4.55 -38.09
CA MET A 1 -17.43 4.14 -37.76
C MET A 1 -17.33 4.21 -36.24
N SER A 2 -17.00 3.09 -35.60
CA SER A 2 -16.67 3.10 -34.16
C SER A 2 -15.29 3.72 -33.98
N PRO A 3 -15.07 4.59 -32.98
CA PRO A 3 -13.75 5.13 -32.72
C PRO A 3 -12.82 3.99 -32.27
N ASN A 4 -11.60 3.97 -32.78
CA ASN A 4 -10.58 3.01 -32.34
C ASN A 4 -9.82 3.49 -31.10
N PHE A 5 -10.02 4.76 -30.71
CA PHE A 5 -9.31 5.41 -29.60
C PHE A 5 -10.17 6.46 -28.91
N ILE A 6 -10.18 6.47 -27.59
CA ILE A 6 -10.91 7.41 -26.73
C ILE A 6 -9.98 8.00 -25.67
N LEU A 7 -10.11 9.30 -25.44
CA LEU A 7 -9.50 10.00 -24.31
C LEU A 7 -10.62 10.42 -23.34
N LEU A 8 -10.46 10.08 -22.07
CA LEU A 8 -11.36 10.45 -20.98
C LEU A 8 -10.58 11.21 -19.92
N ASP A 9 -11.03 12.40 -19.61
CA ASP A 9 -10.43 13.25 -18.57
C ASP A 9 -11.43 13.34 -17.40
N GLU A 10 -11.03 12.84 -16.23
CA GLU A 10 -11.83 12.77 -15.00
C GLU A 10 -13.27 12.25 -15.22
N PRO A 11 -13.47 11.13 -15.93
CA PRO A 11 -14.80 10.73 -16.42
C PRO A 11 -15.79 10.37 -15.30
N PHE A 12 -15.30 10.08 -14.10
CA PHE A 12 -16.10 9.67 -12.95
C PHE A 12 -16.13 10.71 -11.83
N ALA A 13 -15.61 11.91 -12.08
CA ALA A 13 -15.67 13.00 -11.12
C ALA A 13 -17.14 13.35 -10.78
N ASN A 14 -17.42 13.61 -9.50
CA ASN A 14 -18.72 14.01 -9.00
C ASN A 14 -19.85 12.98 -9.17
N ILE A 15 -19.54 11.69 -9.32
CA ILE A 15 -20.51 10.61 -9.33
C ILE A 15 -20.57 9.99 -7.93
N ASP A 16 -21.80 9.69 -7.46
CA ASP A 16 -22.01 8.99 -6.20
C ASP A 16 -21.33 7.61 -6.19
N THR A 17 -20.70 7.26 -5.07
CA THR A 17 -19.88 6.05 -4.95
C THR A 17 -20.61 4.77 -5.35
N SER A 18 -21.90 4.66 -5.00
CA SER A 18 -22.71 3.47 -5.34
C SER A 18 -22.97 3.31 -6.84
N LEU A 19 -23.12 4.43 -7.55
CA LEU A 19 -23.35 4.45 -9.00
C LEU A 19 -22.03 4.35 -9.78
N LYS A 20 -20.96 4.87 -9.20
CA LYS A 20 -19.64 4.94 -9.81
C LYS A 20 -19.10 3.56 -10.19
N GLU A 21 -19.11 2.60 -9.27
CA GLU A 21 -18.60 1.24 -9.51
C GLU A 21 -19.38 0.52 -10.63
N GLU A 22 -20.72 0.65 -10.64
CA GLU A 22 -21.56 0.07 -11.67
C GLU A 22 -21.27 0.68 -13.04
N LEU A 23 -21.14 2.01 -13.10
CA LEU A 23 -20.84 2.73 -14.34
C LEU A 23 -19.44 2.39 -14.88
N GLN A 24 -18.44 2.35 -14.02
CA GLN A 24 -17.07 1.95 -14.37
C GLN A 24 -17.06 0.56 -14.99
N LYS A 25 -17.76 -0.41 -14.36
CA LYS A 25 -17.85 -1.77 -14.88
C LYS A 25 -18.49 -1.78 -16.26
N LYS A 26 -19.66 -1.12 -16.45
CA LYS A 26 -20.36 -1.05 -17.75
C LYS A 26 -19.48 -0.44 -18.84
N ILE A 27 -18.78 0.67 -18.53
CA ILE A 27 -17.88 1.32 -19.49
C ILE A 27 -16.73 0.38 -19.85
N LYS A 28 -16.09 -0.25 -18.86
CA LYS A 28 -14.99 -1.20 -19.10
C LYS A 28 -15.45 -2.36 -19.99
N ASP A 29 -16.64 -2.90 -19.76
CA ASP A 29 -17.20 -3.99 -20.57
C ASP A 29 -17.44 -3.55 -22.02
N ILE A 30 -18.01 -2.35 -22.23
CA ILE A 30 -18.23 -1.77 -23.56
C ILE A 30 -16.89 -1.53 -24.28
N LEU A 31 -15.92 -0.94 -23.63
CA LEU A 31 -14.59 -0.69 -24.23
C LEU A 31 -13.92 -1.98 -24.70
N LYS A 32 -14.03 -3.05 -23.88
CA LYS A 32 -13.51 -4.38 -24.24
C LYS A 32 -14.30 -5.02 -25.39
N GLU A 33 -15.63 -4.99 -25.35
CA GLU A 33 -16.50 -5.56 -26.39
C GLU A 33 -16.19 -4.97 -27.78
N PHE A 34 -16.02 -3.64 -27.83
CA PHE A 34 -15.72 -2.94 -29.07
C PHE A 34 -14.23 -2.81 -29.38
N ASN A 35 -13.34 -3.40 -28.55
CA ASN A 35 -11.90 -3.34 -28.69
C ASN A 35 -11.36 -1.90 -28.86
N ILE A 36 -11.82 -0.98 -28.01
CA ILE A 36 -11.48 0.44 -28.07
C ILE A 36 -10.27 0.71 -27.18
N THR A 37 -9.18 1.19 -27.74
CA THR A 37 -8.05 1.69 -26.98
C THR A 37 -8.44 2.98 -26.26
N THR A 38 -8.21 3.03 -24.95
CA THR A 38 -8.66 4.17 -24.14
C THR A 38 -7.53 4.65 -23.23
N ILE A 39 -7.37 5.98 -23.16
CA ILE A 39 -6.57 6.62 -22.12
C ILE A 39 -7.53 7.34 -21.18
N ILE A 40 -7.40 7.07 -19.89
CA ILE A 40 -8.17 7.70 -18.81
C ILE A 40 -7.20 8.49 -17.95
N VAL A 41 -7.49 9.77 -17.74
CA VAL A 41 -6.78 10.61 -16.78
C VAL A 41 -7.67 10.75 -15.54
N THR A 42 -7.14 10.47 -14.38
CA THR A 42 -7.84 10.60 -13.09
C THR A 42 -6.86 10.83 -11.96
N HIS A 43 -7.28 11.51 -10.91
CA HIS A 43 -6.53 11.66 -9.67
C HIS A 43 -6.88 10.57 -8.63
N ASP A 44 -7.87 9.71 -8.92
CA ASP A 44 -8.29 8.61 -8.06
C ASP A 44 -7.54 7.33 -8.44
N SER A 45 -6.63 6.89 -7.56
CA SER A 45 -5.85 5.68 -7.79
C SER A 45 -6.72 4.40 -7.87
N TYR A 46 -7.86 4.36 -7.18
CA TYR A 46 -8.78 3.22 -7.26
C TYR A 46 -9.45 3.13 -8.64
N GLU A 47 -9.84 4.28 -9.20
CA GLU A 47 -10.34 4.32 -10.59
C GLU A 47 -9.29 3.84 -11.57
N ALA A 48 -8.07 4.38 -11.47
CA ALA A 48 -6.98 3.99 -12.35
C ALA A 48 -6.71 2.49 -12.27
N PHE A 49 -6.64 1.92 -11.07
CA PHE A 49 -6.38 0.51 -10.85
C PHE A 49 -7.53 -0.41 -11.29
N PHE A 50 -8.77 0.05 -11.17
CA PHE A 50 -9.93 -0.72 -11.63
C PHE A 50 -10.09 -0.69 -13.15
N MET A 51 -9.90 0.46 -13.78
CA MET A 51 -10.15 0.67 -15.20
C MET A 51 -8.98 0.24 -16.09
N GLY A 52 -7.74 0.51 -15.66
CA GLY A 52 -6.56 0.35 -16.49
C GLY A 52 -6.02 -1.08 -16.55
N ASP A 53 -5.62 -1.53 -17.73
CA ASP A 53 -4.76 -2.71 -17.88
C ASP A 53 -3.29 -2.33 -17.59
N LYS A 54 -2.93 -1.07 -17.84
CA LYS A 54 -1.68 -0.42 -17.47
C LYS A 54 -1.99 0.94 -16.85
N CYS A 55 -1.20 1.35 -15.87
CA CYS A 55 -1.31 2.65 -15.23
C CYS A 55 0.01 3.42 -15.33
N GLY A 56 -0.10 4.74 -15.48
CA GLY A 56 1.04 5.66 -15.48
C GLY A 56 0.94 6.64 -14.32
N ILE A 57 2.01 6.78 -13.56
CA ILE A 57 2.13 7.81 -12.51
C ILE A 57 2.83 9.02 -13.10
N LEU A 58 2.10 10.12 -13.22
CA LEU A 58 2.60 11.39 -13.75
C LEU A 58 2.83 12.37 -12.59
N LEU A 59 4.07 12.72 -12.32
CA LEU A 59 4.47 13.70 -11.31
C LEU A 59 5.45 14.68 -11.92
N ASP A 60 5.33 15.94 -11.56
CA ASP A 60 6.21 17.01 -12.03
C ASP A 60 6.40 16.99 -13.57
N GLN A 61 5.30 16.83 -14.31
CA GLN A 61 5.25 16.79 -15.78
C GLN A 61 6.08 15.63 -16.39
N SER A 62 6.39 14.60 -15.61
CA SER A 62 7.15 13.44 -16.09
C SER A 62 6.47 12.14 -15.69
N LEU A 63 6.54 11.15 -16.57
CA LEU A 63 6.05 9.78 -16.31
C LEU A 63 7.08 9.08 -15.42
N LYS A 64 6.75 8.87 -14.15
CA LYS A 64 7.65 8.29 -13.14
C LYS A 64 7.63 6.76 -13.16
N GLN A 65 6.46 6.18 -13.35
CA GLN A 65 6.27 4.73 -13.45
C GLN A 65 5.14 4.41 -14.42
N TYR A 66 5.30 3.33 -15.19
CA TYR A 66 4.26 2.81 -16.07
C TYR A 66 4.29 1.29 -16.01
N ASP A 67 3.24 0.70 -15.45
CA ASP A 67 3.16 -0.75 -15.25
C ASP A 67 1.71 -1.20 -15.05
N GLU A 68 1.54 -2.49 -14.74
CA GLU A 68 0.26 -3.04 -14.29
C GLU A 68 -0.12 -2.45 -12.92
N PRO A 69 -1.43 -2.26 -12.65
CA PRO A 69 -1.90 -1.72 -11.38
C PRO A 69 -1.32 -2.41 -10.15
N TYR A 70 -1.23 -3.75 -10.21
CA TYR A 70 -0.67 -4.56 -9.12
C TYR A 70 0.79 -4.19 -8.82
N ASN A 71 1.62 -4.09 -9.87
CA ASN A 71 3.04 -3.77 -9.71
C ASN A 71 3.23 -2.34 -9.18
N ILE A 72 2.46 -1.37 -9.69
CA ILE A 72 2.51 0.00 -9.17
C ILE A 72 2.15 0.05 -7.68
N HIS A 73 1.16 -0.74 -7.27
CA HIS A 73 0.74 -0.78 -5.87
C HIS A 73 1.77 -1.44 -4.94
N HIS A 74 2.32 -2.59 -5.35
CA HIS A 74 3.19 -3.40 -4.51
C HIS A 74 4.68 -3.15 -4.71
N GLU A 75 5.07 -2.59 -5.86
CA GLU A 75 6.46 -2.36 -6.26
C GLU A 75 6.66 -0.95 -6.82
N PRO A 76 6.33 0.13 -6.05
CA PRO A 76 6.64 1.48 -6.49
C PRO A 76 8.15 1.63 -6.69
N ASN A 77 8.53 2.16 -7.86
CA ASN A 77 9.93 2.20 -8.29
C ASN A 77 10.76 3.31 -7.62
N SER A 78 10.13 4.20 -6.89
CA SER A 78 10.80 5.31 -6.21
C SER A 78 10.02 5.76 -4.97
N LEU A 79 10.77 6.37 -4.04
CA LEU A 79 10.18 6.99 -2.84
C LEU A 79 9.13 8.04 -3.18
N GLU A 80 9.28 8.75 -4.30
CA GLU A 80 8.34 9.76 -4.79
C GLU A 80 7.01 9.13 -5.17
N VAL A 81 7.03 8.04 -5.96
CA VAL A 81 5.84 7.28 -6.34
C VAL A 81 5.17 6.66 -5.12
N ALA A 82 5.94 6.04 -4.22
CA ALA A 82 5.40 5.46 -3.00
C ALA A 82 4.71 6.50 -2.09
N LYS A 83 5.27 7.70 -1.98
CA LYS A 83 4.66 8.84 -1.25
C LYS A 83 3.38 9.33 -1.93
N PHE A 84 3.39 9.42 -3.25
CA PHE A 84 2.21 9.85 -4.02
C PHE A 84 1.03 8.89 -3.80
N LEU A 85 1.28 7.59 -3.80
CA LEU A 85 0.25 6.59 -3.52
C LEU A 85 -0.26 6.62 -2.08
N ASN A 86 0.48 7.24 -1.14
CA ASN A 86 0.12 7.45 0.26
C ASN A 86 -0.40 6.18 0.98
N ARG A 87 0.29 5.06 0.76
CA ARG A 87 -0.17 3.72 1.18
C ARG A 87 0.37 3.24 2.52
N GLY A 88 1.27 3.99 3.15
CA GLY A 88 1.90 3.57 4.39
C GLY A 88 2.83 4.62 4.97
N VAL A 89 3.74 4.17 5.80
CA VAL A 89 4.80 4.98 6.40
C VAL A 89 6.16 4.45 6.02
N PHE A 90 7.16 5.32 6.09
CA PHE A 90 8.55 4.93 5.85
C PHE A 90 9.27 4.84 7.19
N VAL A 91 9.85 3.67 7.46
CA VAL A 91 10.65 3.41 8.66
C VAL A 91 12.09 3.09 8.27
N ASP A 92 13.03 3.52 9.09
CA ASP A 92 14.45 3.22 8.87
C ASP A 92 14.76 1.81 9.38
N VAL A 93 15.28 0.95 8.50
CA VAL A 93 15.65 -0.42 8.81
C VAL A 93 17.08 -0.71 8.35
N LYS A 94 17.76 -1.61 9.04
CA LYS A 94 19.11 -2.07 8.67
C LYS A 94 19.01 -3.40 7.95
N VAL A 95 19.68 -3.54 6.82
CA VAL A 95 19.81 -4.80 6.09
C VAL A 95 20.75 -5.72 6.88
N VAL A 96 20.24 -6.88 7.31
CA VAL A 96 21.00 -7.84 8.15
C VAL A 96 21.51 -8.99 7.32
N GLU A 97 20.65 -9.53 6.45
CA GLU A 97 20.98 -10.69 5.63
C GLU A 97 20.32 -10.57 4.26
N THR A 98 21.06 -10.96 3.23
CA THR A 98 20.58 -11.02 1.85
C THR A 98 20.81 -12.43 1.32
N ASP A 99 19.78 -13.26 1.32
CA ASP A 99 19.78 -14.55 0.62
C ASP A 99 18.96 -14.46 -0.65
N CYS A 100 19.20 -15.34 -1.61
CA CYS A 100 18.55 -15.30 -2.94
C CYS A 100 17.00 -15.36 -2.89
N ALA A 101 16.41 -15.84 -1.81
CA ALA A 101 14.97 -16.04 -1.69
C ALA A 101 14.32 -15.16 -0.61
N VAL A 102 15.00 -14.87 0.49
CA VAL A 102 14.45 -14.13 1.64
C VAL A 102 15.52 -13.20 2.20
N HIS A 103 15.14 -11.94 2.37
CA HIS A 103 15.97 -10.92 2.98
C HIS A 103 15.53 -10.69 4.42
N SER A 104 16.48 -10.36 5.29
CA SER A 104 16.21 -9.99 6.68
C SER A 104 16.62 -8.55 6.91
N LEU A 105 15.67 -7.78 7.41
CA LEU A 105 15.82 -6.39 7.81
C LEU A 105 15.62 -6.30 9.32
N ASN A 106 16.30 -5.38 10.00
CA ASN A 106 16.12 -5.15 11.42
C ASN A 106 15.68 -3.71 11.70
N HIS A 107 14.54 -3.59 12.38
CA HIS A 107 14.02 -2.33 12.89
C HIS A 107 14.24 -2.24 14.41
N PRO A 108 14.66 -1.10 14.98
CA PRO A 108 15.00 -1.00 16.40
C PRO A 108 13.91 -1.44 17.37
N THR A 109 12.64 -1.20 17.03
CA THR A 109 11.47 -1.54 17.88
C THR A 109 10.75 -2.81 17.41
N LEU A 110 10.55 -2.98 16.09
CA LEU A 110 9.81 -4.12 15.54
C LEU A 110 10.65 -5.40 15.50
N GLY A 111 11.98 -5.28 15.61
CA GLY A 111 12.89 -6.40 15.48
C GLY A 111 13.07 -6.85 14.03
N GLU A 112 13.21 -8.16 13.84
CA GLU A 112 13.46 -8.75 12.54
C GLU A 112 12.20 -8.74 11.66
N ILE A 113 12.38 -8.23 10.43
CA ILE A 113 11.36 -8.23 9.36
C ILE A 113 11.94 -9.02 8.19
N ARG A 114 11.22 -10.04 7.76
CA ARG A 114 11.62 -10.93 6.66
C ARG A 114 10.72 -10.78 5.47
N GLY A 115 11.26 -10.97 4.27
CA GLY A 115 10.48 -11.01 3.04
C GLY A 115 11.32 -10.97 1.79
N LYS A 116 10.65 -10.91 0.64
CA LYS A 116 11.33 -10.78 -0.64
C LYS A 116 11.59 -9.29 -0.94
N LEU A 117 12.86 -8.92 -1.01
CA LEU A 117 13.26 -7.56 -1.36
C LEU A 117 13.20 -7.34 -2.87
N VAL A 118 12.57 -6.26 -3.29
CA VAL A 118 12.47 -5.88 -4.72
C VAL A 118 13.83 -5.40 -5.24
N ASN A 119 14.56 -4.65 -4.43
CA ASN A 119 15.89 -4.10 -4.77
C ASN A 119 16.98 -4.66 -3.83
N ASN A 120 18.13 -4.99 -4.37
CA ASN A 120 19.26 -5.47 -3.58
C ASN A 120 20.02 -4.32 -2.93
N PHE A 121 20.26 -4.43 -1.62
CA PHE A 121 21.09 -3.51 -0.85
C PHE A 121 22.19 -4.29 -0.12
N PRO A 122 23.40 -3.70 0.04
CA PRO A 122 24.47 -4.34 0.81
C PRO A 122 24.08 -4.55 2.28
N VAL A 123 24.50 -5.67 2.85
CA VAL A 123 24.35 -5.93 4.29
C VAL A 123 25.00 -4.81 5.10
N GLY A 124 24.32 -4.36 6.15
CA GLY A 124 24.73 -3.24 6.99
C GLY A 124 24.24 -1.87 6.56
N THR A 125 23.65 -1.75 5.35
CA THR A 125 23.06 -0.50 4.88
C THR A 125 21.77 -0.18 5.64
N THR A 126 21.53 1.10 5.94
CA THR A 126 20.24 1.58 6.42
C THR A 126 19.42 2.06 5.23
N VAL A 127 18.20 1.57 5.11
CA VAL A 127 17.26 1.87 4.03
C VAL A 127 15.91 2.27 4.60
N LYS A 128 15.09 2.95 3.80
CA LYS A 128 13.71 3.27 4.15
C LYS A 128 12.78 2.16 3.66
N LEU A 129 12.22 1.41 4.58
CA LEU A 129 11.17 0.41 4.28
C LEU A 129 9.81 1.10 4.22
N LEU A 130 9.08 0.90 3.12
CA LEU A 130 7.65 1.20 3.06
C LEU A 130 6.91 0.14 3.88
N LEU A 131 6.25 0.58 4.95
CA LEU A 131 5.44 -0.27 5.82
C LEU A 131 3.97 0.12 5.63
N GLN A 132 3.19 -0.79 5.08
CA GLN A 132 1.75 -0.60 4.84
C GLN A 132 0.94 -1.08 6.05
N PRO A 133 -0.29 -0.58 6.24
CA PRO A 133 -1.14 -0.99 7.38
C PRO A 133 -1.42 -2.50 7.43
N GLU A 134 -1.42 -3.16 6.28
CA GLU A 134 -1.70 -4.59 6.09
C GLU A 134 -0.49 -5.51 6.37
N ASP A 135 0.71 -4.94 6.43
CA ASP A 135 1.96 -5.71 6.63
C ASP A 135 2.09 -6.24 8.06
N LEU A 136 1.49 -5.55 9.01
CA LEU A 136 1.53 -5.94 10.41
C LEU A 136 0.23 -6.62 10.83
N ARG A 137 0.36 -7.77 11.49
CA ARG A 137 -0.79 -8.53 11.98
C ARG A 137 -0.92 -8.39 13.49
N HIS A 138 -2.16 -8.20 13.93
CA HIS A 138 -2.50 -8.18 15.36
C HIS A 138 -2.34 -9.56 15.99
N ASP A 139 -1.79 -9.59 17.23
CA ASP A 139 -1.69 -10.80 18.05
C ASP A 139 -1.59 -10.41 19.54
N ASP A 140 -2.67 -10.59 20.29
CA ASP A 140 -2.73 -10.29 21.74
C ASP A 140 -1.72 -11.08 22.56
N GLN A 141 -1.30 -12.25 22.09
CA GLN A 141 -0.35 -13.13 22.79
C GLN A 141 1.11 -12.74 22.50
N SER A 142 1.34 -11.84 21.54
CA SER A 142 2.70 -11.41 21.19
C SER A 142 3.41 -10.70 22.34
N LYS A 143 4.72 -10.94 22.44
CA LYS A 143 5.63 -10.21 23.34
C LYS A 143 5.92 -8.79 22.84
N LEU A 144 5.86 -8.57 21.51
CA LEU A 144 6.01 -7.25 20.93
C LEU A 144 4.71 -6.49 21.08
N LYS A 145 4.71 -5.51 21.97
CA LYS A 145 3.53 -4.66 22.25
C LYS A 145 3.88 -3.20 22.11
N LEU A 146 3.09 -2.49 21.30
CA LEU A 146 3.19 -1.05 21.09
C LEU A 146 2.00 -0.33 21.70
N GLU A 147 2.13 0.97 21.94
CA GLU A 147 1.05 1.79 22.47
C GLU A 147 0.16 2.28 21.33
N VAL A 148 -1.16 2.19 21.53
CA VAL A 148 -2.16 2.77 20.62
C VAL A 148 -2.25 4.26 20.88
N ILE A 149 -1.93 5.09 19.89
CA ILE A 149 -2.06 6.56 19.98
C ILE A 149 -3.28 7.09 19.24
N ASP A 150 -3.78 6.35 18.24
CA ASP A 150 -5.02 6.71 17.53
C ASP A 150 -5.70 5.47 16.98
N ARG A 151 -7.03 5.58 16.77
CA ARG A 151 -7.88 4.55 16.20
C ARG A 151 -8.93 5.17 15.28
N LYS A 152 -9.02 4.70 14.05
CA LYS A 152 -10.00 5.17 13.06
C LYS A 152 -10.85 4.00 12.59
N PHE A 153 -12.16 4.09 12.80
CA PHE A 153 -13.12 3.13 12.24
C PHE A 153 -13.45 3.48 10.79
N ARG A 154 -13.39 2.48 9.90
CA ARG A 154 -13.70 2.62 8.47
C ARG A 154 -14.73 1.58 7.99
N GLY A 155 -15.75 1.31 8.81
CA GLY A 155 -16.80 0.35 8.49
C GLY A 155 -16.35 -1.10 8.69
N THR A 156 -15.75 -1.71 7.70
CA THR A 156 -15.29 -3.11 7.75
C THR A 156 -14.00 -3.32 8.53
N ASN A 157 -13.30 -2.24 8.89
CA ASN A 157 -12.01 -2.32 9.56
C ASN A 157 -11.73 -1.13 10.48
N PHE A 158 -10.72 -1.32 11.33
CA PHE A 158 -10.05 -0.29 12.08
C PHE A 158 -8.64 -0.08 11.54
N ILE A 159 -8.18 1.17 11.52
CA ILE A 159 -6.77 1.50 11.37
C ILE A 159 -6.29 2.04 12.71
N TYR A 160 -5.43 1.28 13.36
CA TYR A 160 -4.73 1.69 14.57
C TYR A 160 -3.45 2.42 14.19
N THR A 161 -3.13 3.48 14.90
CA THR A 161 -1.81 4.11 14.83
C THR A 161 -1.06 3.76 16.10
N LEU A 162 0.03 3.04 15.94
CA LEU A 162 0.87 2.60 17.04
C LEU A 162 2.12 3.46 17.13
N LYS A 163 2.62 3.63 18.36
CA LYS A 163 3.85 4.39 18.64
C LYS A 163 4.99 3.43 18.95
N THR A 164 6.11 3.60 18.25
CA THR A 164 7.36 2.87 18.51
C THR A 164 8.14 3.53 19.67
N SER A 165 9.20 2.85 20.13
CA SER A 165 10.13 3.43 21.12
C SER A 165 10.91 4.62 20.59
N SER A 166 11.07 4.73 19.27
CA SER A 166 11.69 5.84 18.54
C SER A 166 10.70 6.96 18.16
N ASP A 167 9.48 6.94 18.70
CA ASP A 167 8.41 7.93 18.44
C ASP A 167 7.83 7.89 17.02
N GLU A 168 8.13 6.86 16.24
CA GLU A 168 7.54 6.64 14.91
C GLU A 168 6.08 6.20 15.04
N LYS A 169 5.26 6.61 14.07
CA LYS A 169 3.82 6.29 14.02
C LYS A 169 3.57 5.24 12.95
N ILE A 170 3.19 4.05 13.36
CA ILE A 170 3.00 2.90 12.47
C ILE A 170 1.51 2.58 12.39
N PRO A 171 0.90 2.60 11.17
CA PRO A 171 -0.48 2.18 10.98
C PRO A 171 -0.59 0.66 10.95
N VAL A 172 -1.66 0.11 11.53
CA VAL A 172 -1.98 -1.32 11.48
C VAL A 172 -3.46 -1.50 11.17
N PHE A 173 -3.73 -2.36 10.19
CA PHE A 173 -5.07 -2.71 9.78
C PHE A 173 -5.60 -3.89 10.59
N VAL A 174 -6.86 -3.78 11.09
CA VAL A 174 -7.56 -4.87 11.79
C VAL A 174 -9.01 -4.92 11.34
N HIS A 175 -9.52 -6.10 11.03
CA HIS A 175 -10.92 -6.25 10.70
C HIS A 175 -11.83 -5.85 11.85
N SER A 176 -12.97 -5.20 11.56
CA SER A 176 -13.91 -4.69 12.58
C SER A 176 -14.59 -5.80 13.40
N HIS A 177 -14.61 -7.04 12.91
CA HIS A 177 -15.12 -8.20 13.63
C HIS A 177 -14.12 -8.82 14.62
N HIS A 178 -12.96 -8.15 14.83
CA HIS A 178 -12.01 -8.59 15.84
C HIS A 178 -12.65 -8.48 17.24
N ILE A 179 -12.51 -9.54 18.04
CA ILE A 179 -13.20 -9.66 19.33
C ILE A 179 -12.70 -8.61 20.34
N HIS A 180 -11.41 -8.32 20.32
CA HIS A 180 -10.78 -7.39 21.25
C HIS A 180 -10.48 -6.07 20.53
N GLN A 181 -11.17 -5.00 20.93
CA GLN A 181 -10.90 -3.65 20.45
C GLN A 181 -9.98 -2.94 21.45
N HIS A 182 -8.91 -2.33 20.93
CA HIS A 182 -7.96 -1.57 21.75
C HIS A 182 -8.33 -0.10 21.79
N GLU A 183 -8.30 0.47 22.99
CA GLU A 183 -8.48 1.91 23.20
C GLU A 183 -7.14 2.66 23.17
N LYS A 184 -7.20 4.00 23.14
CA LYS A 184 -5.98 4.83 23.23
C LYS A 184 -5.23 4.55 24.54
N SER A 185 -3.91 4.53 24.45
CA SER A 185 -2.96 4.21 25.52
C SER A 185 -2.92 2.73 25.93
N GLU A 186 -3.72 1.88 25.33
CA GLU A 186 -3.59 0.43 25.51
C GLU A 186 -2.41 -0.14 24.75
N LYS A 187 -2.01 -1.35 25.15
CA LYS A 187 -0.94 -2.09 24.48
C LYS A 187 -1.52 -3.01 23.40
N PHE A 188 -1.03 -2.83 22.20
CA PHE A 188 -1.41 -3.57 21.01
C PHE A 188 -0.29 -4.55 20.64
N GLY A 189 -0.60 -5.85 20.60
CA GLY A 189 0.36 -6.89 20.25
C GLY A 189 0.53 -7.02 18.72
N ILE A 190 1.76 -7.10 18.27
CA ILE A 190 2.11 -7.35 16.86
C ILE A 190 2.65 -8.76 16.74
N LYS A 191 2.10 -9.55 15.82
CA LYS A 191 2.55 -10.91 15.54
C LYS A 191 4.01 -10.94 15.10
N THR A 192 4.80 -11.78 15.74
CA THR A 192 6.20 -12.02 15.38
C THR A 192 6.42 -13.51 15.10
N PRO A 193 7.34 -13.88 14.18
CA PRO A 193 8.15 -13.00 13.34
C PRO A 193 7.31 -12.23 12.32
N ILE A 194 7.77 -11.03 11.95
CA ILE A 194 7.12 -10.20 10.93
C ILE A 194 7.58 -10.71 9.55
N PHE A 195 6.61 -10.99 8.68
CA PHE A 195 6.88 -11.41 7.30
C PHE A 195 6.07 -10.54 6.35
N ILE A 196 6.75 -9.93 5.38
CA ILE A 196 6.17 -9.06 4.37
C ILE A 196 6.50 -9.62 2.99
N ASP A 197 5.48 -9.92 2.18
CA ASP A 197 5.66 -10.58 0.87
C ASP A 197 6.50 -9.74 -0.10
N HIS A 198 6.34 -8.41 -0.07
CA HIS A 198 7.06 -7.45 -0.90
C HIS A 198 7.75 -6.41 -0.02
N LEU A 199 9.04 -6.58 0.24
CA LEU A 199 9.86 -5.58 0.95
C LEU A 199 10.26 -4.46 -0.02
N VAL A 200 9.57 -3.34 0.03
CA VAL A 200 9.85 -2.17 -0.80
C VAL A 200 10.74 -1.21 -0.01
N CYS A 201 12.00 -1.11 -0.44
CA CYS A 201 13.02 -0.28 0.22
C CYS A 201 13.62 0.74 -0.74
N PHE A 202 14.04 1.89 -0.19
CA PHE A 202 14.66 3.02 -0.90
C PHE A 202 15.91 3.52 -0.19
#